data_696fcddc9a214eaf729c28d5d7dfe71a
#
_entry.id   696fcddc9a214eaf729c28d5d7dfe71a
#
_cell.length_a   1.000
_cell.length_b   1.000
_cell.length_c   1.000
_cell.angle_alpha   90.00
_cell.angle_beta   90.00
_cell.angle_gamma   90.00
#
_symmetry.space_group_name_H-M   'P 1'
#
loop_
_entity.id
_entity.type
_entity.pdbx_description
1 polymer ?
#
loop_
_entity_poly.entity_id
_entity_poly.type
_entity_poly.pdbx_seq_one_letter_code
_entity_poly.pdbx_strand_id
1 'polypeptide(L)'
;MLSIIVPVRNESNNLKSVFDYFSDNLKNLEYEVLIINDFSEDETLNITNKLVEEYKNFKVFDNSFKGLGGAINLGIKNAKGSNVAIMMADESDDINDLIKYNKIMVDENLDAVLGTRFSKHSKIIDYPFQKLILNRIFNLFVSLIFWNSYNDYTNAFKIYKKKVLLEIKPLISESFNIFLEIPLKIITRKYKYKVVPINWMGRKKGVSKFKIKELGSKYLFTLIYCFIEKNLLNIKK
;
A
#
# COMPACT_ATOMS: atom_id res chain seq x y z
N MET A 1 -10.64 15.18 1.23
CA MET A 1 -10.20 14.54 -0.02
C MET A 1 -9.28 13.36 0.26
N LEU A 2 -9.45 12.25 -0.45
CA LEU A 2 -8.64 11.03 -0.41
C LEU A 2 -7.73 10.96 -1.64
N SER A 3 -6.42 10.72 -1.47
CA SER A 3 -5.52 10.39 -2.57
C SER A 3 -5.26 8.88 -2.59
N ILE A 4 -5.39 8.25 -3.76
CA ILE A 4 -5.14 6.82 -3.96
C ILE A 4 -3.91 6.69 -4.85
N ILE A 5 -2.84 6.12 -4.32
CA ILE A 5 -1.60 5.86 -5.05
C ILE A 5 -1.69 4.46 -5.66
N VAL A 6 -1.58 4.38 -6.97
CA VAL A 6 -1.62 3.13 -7.73
C VAL A 6 -0.32 3.00 -8.54
N PRO A 7 0.69 2.30 -8.00
CA PRO A 7 1.90 2.01 -8.76
C PRO A 7 1.60 0.97 -9.85
N VAL A 8 2.07 1.25 -11.07
CA VAL A 8 1.87 0.37 -12.23
C VAL A 8 3.21 0.06 -12.90
N ARG A 9 3.36 -1.19 -13.33
CA ARG A 9 4.50 -1.62 -14.15
C ARG A 9 4.09 -2.76 -15.04
N ASN A 10 4.09 -2.55 -16.35
CA ASN A 10 3.64 -3.52 -17.35
C ASN A 10 2.24 -4.08 -17.00
N GLU A 11 1.26 -3.17 -16.93
CA GLU A 11 -0.14 -3.46 -16.57
C GLU A 11 -1.11 -2.98 -17.68
N SER A 12 -0.62 -2.85 -18.92
CA SER A 12 -1.40 -2.33 -20.07
C SER A 12 -2.79 -2.99 -20.23
N ASN A 13 -2.89 -4.28 -19.93
CA ASN A 13 -4.14 -5.05 -20.06
C ASN A 13 -5.17 -4.80 -18.93
N ASN A 14 -4.74 -4.15 -17.82
CA ASN A 14 -5.58 -3.96 -16.65
C ASN A 14 -6.04 -2.51 -16.45
N LEU A 15 -5.38 -1.54 -17.11
CA LEU A 15 -5.57 -0.12 -16.84
C LEU A 15 -7.03 0.33 -17.00
N LYS A 16 -7.68 0.00 -18.13
CA LYS A 16 -9.07 0.41 -18.36
C LYS A 16 -9.99 -0.08 -17.24
N SER A 17 -9.85 -1.36 -16.86
CA SER A 17 -10.60 -1.94 -15.74
C SER A 17 -10.34 -1.22 -14.42
N VAL A 18 -9.09 -0.87 -14.14
CA VAL A 18 -8.70 -0.12 -12.93
C VAL A 18 -9.33 1.28 -12.89
N PHE A 19 -9.30 2.01 -14.02
CA PHE A 19 -9.92 3.33 -14.11
C PHE A 19 -11.44 3.26 -13.90
N ASP A 20 -12.11 2.32 -14.57
CA ASP A 20 -13.55 2.09 -14.42
C ASP A 20 -13.88 1.70 -12.97
N TYR A 21 -13.09 0.78 -12.38
CA TYR A 21 -13.30 0.30 -11.02
C TYR A 21 -13.30 1.43 -9.98
N PHE A 22 -12.33 2.33 -10.03
CA PHE A 22 -12.30 3.49 -9.13
C PHE A 22 -13.41 4.50 -9.47
N SER A 23 -13.58 4.84 -10.74
CA SER A 23 -14.55 5.84 -11.18
C SER A 23 -15.98 5.46 -10.82
N ASP A 24 -16.35 4.20 -11.02
CA ASP A 24 -17.71 3.72 -10.77
C ASP A 24 -18.05 3.62 -9.28
N ASN A 25 -17.09 3.28 -8.45
CA ASN A 25 -17.34 3.00 -7.04
C ASN A 25 -17.07 4.19 -6.10
N LEU A 26 -16.34 5.23 -6.54
CA LEU A 26 -15.97 6.37 -5.69
C LEU A 26 -16.77 7.65 -5.97
N LYS A 27 -17.85 7.60 -6.73
CA LYS A 27 -18.67 8.75 -7.15
C LYS A 27 -19.11 9.67 -6.00
N ASN A 28 -19.29 9.11 -4.81
CA ASN A 28 -19.75 9.84 -3.61
C ASN A 28 -18.62 10.33 -2.70
N LEU A 29 -17.37 10.24 -3.14
CA LEU A 29 -16.20 10.69 -2.39
C LEU A 29 -15.45 11.79 -3.14
N GLU A 30 -14.85 12.69 -2.40
CA GLU A 30 -13.85 13.61 -2.93
C GLU A 30 -12.51 12.90 -2.98
N TYR A 31 -12.06 12.52 -4.17
CA TYR A 31 -10.83 11.72 -4.36
C TYR A 31 -10.02 12.12 -5.58
N GLU A 32 -8.76 11.71 -5.58
CA GLU A 32 -7.89 11.63 -6.74
C GLU A 32 -7.17 10.28 -6.79
N VAL A 33 -6.88 9.80 -7.99
CA VAL A 33 -6.06 8.62 -8.23
C VAL A 33 -4.77 9.04 -8.90
N LEU A 34 -3.65 8.66 -8.30
CA LEU A 34 -2.31 8.93 -8.80
C LEU A 34 -1.73 7.62 -9.34
N ILE A 35 -1.76 7.48 -10.66
CA ILE A 35 -1.12 6.37 -11.37
C ILE A 35 0.37 6.67 -11.45
N ILE A 36 1.20 5.83 -10.87
CA ILE A 36 2.65 6.00 -10.88
C ILE A 36 3.28 4.93 -11.76
N ASN A 37 3.71 5.31 -12.96
CA ASN A 37 4.38 4.43 -13.88
C ASN A 37 5.81 4.13 -13.39
N ASP A 38 6.07 2.87 -13.02
CA ASP A 38 7.38 2.41 -12.53
C ASP A 38 8.16 1.71 -13.63
N PHE A 39 8.65 2.48 -14.60
CA PHE A 39 9.47 1.98 -15.71
C PHE A 39 8.80 0.84 -16.47
N SER A 40 7.57 1.05 -16.91
CA SER A 40 6.90 0.10 -17.82
C SER A 40 7.57 0.10 -19.19
N GLU A 41 7.69 -1.10 -19.77
CA GLU A 41 8.32 -1.35 -21.06
C GLU A 41 7.26 -1.69 -22.14
N ASP A 42 6.01 -1.82 -21.74
CA ASP A 42 4.84 -2.06 -22.59
C ASP A 42 4.02 -0.75 -22.80
N GLU A 43 2.84 -0.87 -23.38
CA GLU A 43 1.95 0.26 -23.66
C GLU A 43 1.31 0.90 -22.41
N THR A 44 1.70 0.50 -21.19
CA THR A 44 1.11 1.01 -19.94
C THR A 44 1.08 2.54 -19.91
N LEU A 45 2.20 3.21 -20.16
CA LEU A 45 2.28 4.67 -20.09
C LEU A 45 1.40 5.35 -21.16
N ASN A 46 1.46 4.86 -22.39
CA ASN A 46 0.67 5.41 -23.51
C ASN A 46 -0.83 5.29 -23.27
N ILE A 47 -1.27 4.12 -22.78
CA ILE A 47 -2.68 3.89 -22.43
C ILE A 47 -3.10 4.77 -21.27
N THR A 48 -2.25 4.89 -20.23
CA THR A 48 -2.57 5.73 -19.05
C THR A 48 -2.74 7.19 -19.46
N ASN A 49 -1.83 7.73 -20.30
CA ASN A 49 -1.92 9.11 -20.78
C ASN A 49 -3.24 9.41 -21.52
N LYS A 50 -3.73 8.47 -22.33
CA LYS A 50 -5.02 8.60 -23.00
C LYS A 50 -6.18 8.57 -22.00
N LEU A 51 -6.16 7.62 -21.04
CA LEU A 51 -7.23 7.48 -20.07
C LEU A 51 -7.36 8.68 -19.12
N VAL A 52 -6.28 9.33 -18.72
CA VAL A 52 -6.36 10.51 -17.83
C VAL A 52 -7.03 11.72 -18.50
N GLU A 53 -7.11 11.76 -19.83
CA GLU A 53 -7.87 12.79 -20.54
C GLU A 53 -9.38 12.62 -20.35
N GLU A 54 -9.84 11.38 -20.22
CA GLU A 54 -11.25 11.02 -20.05
C GLU A 54 -11.69 11.07 -18.56
N TYR A 55 -10.77 10.75 -17.63
CA TYR A 55 -11.06 10.58 -16.20
C TYR A 55 -10.46 11.71 -15.36
N LYS A 56 -11.24 12.76 -15.08
CA LYS A 56 -10.79 14.01 -14.43
C LYS A 56 -10.10 13.86 -13.07
N ASN A 57 -10.43 12.80 -12.32
CA ASN A 57 -9.86 12.55 -11.00
C ASN A 57 -8.54 11.77 -11.05
N PHE A 58 -8.06 11.42 -12.24
CA PHE A 58 -6.84 10.64 -12.42
C PHE A 58 -5.69 11.52 -12.90
N LYS A 59 -4.50 11.17 -12.44
CA LYS A 59 -3.24 11.80 -12.88
C LYS A 59 -2.19 10.71 -13.05
N VAL A 60 -1.30 10.89 -14.01
CA VAL A 60 -0.16 10.01 -14.22
C VAL A 60 1.14 10.74 -13.89
N PHE A 61 2.06 9.98 -13.31
CA PHE A 61 3.43 10.44 -13.03
C PHE A 61 4.41 9.33 -13.39
N ASP A 62 5.52 9.72 -14.03
CA ASP A 62 6.63 8.81 -14.28
C ASP A 62 7.56 8.77 -13.08
N ASN A 63 7.85 7.55 -12.61
CA ASN A 63 8.78 7.34 -11.51
C ASN A 63 10.22 7.63 -11.97
N SER A 64 10.92 8.48 -11.25
CA SER A 64 12.34 8.78 -11.52
C SER A 64 13.30 7.85 -10.80
N PHE A 65 12.83 7.09 -9.80
CA PHE A 65 13.63 6.13 -9.02
C PHE A 65 12.98 4.75 -9.11
N LYS A 66 13.55 3.90 -9.97
CA LYS A 66 13.01 2.56 -10.28
C LYS A 66 12.72 1.75 -9.02
N GLY A 67 11.49 1.22 -8.96
CA GLY A 67 11.04 0.34 -7.88
C GLY A 67 9.80 0.86 -7.18
N LEU A 68 9.07 -0.07 -6.60
CA LEU A 68 7.78 0.19 -5.94
C LEU A 68 7.89 1.26 -4.83
N GLY A 69 8.99 1.26 -4.06
CA GLY A 69 9.22 2.26 -3.02
C GLY A 69 9.38 3.67 -3.59
N GLY A 70 10.11 3.81 -4.71
CA GLY A 70 10.24 5.08 -5.44
C GLY A 70 8.88 5.57 -5.93
N ALA A 71 8.08 4.68 -6.53
CA ALA A 71 6.74 4.99 -7.01
C ALA A 71 5.82 5.46 -5.87
N ILE A 72 5.82 4.77 -4.74
CA ILE A 72 5.02 5.17 -3.56
C ILE A 72 5.49 6.51 -3.01
N ASN A 73 6.81 6.74 -2.89
CA ASN A 73 7.35 8.03 -2.43
C ASN A 73 6.96 9.19 -3.34
N LEU A 74 6.98 8.98 -4.66
CA LEU A 74 6.52 9.96 -5.65
C LEU A 74 5.03 10.25 -5.50
N GLY A 75 4.21 9.20 -5.32
CA GLY A 75 2.79 9.32 -5.06
C GLY A 75 2.50 10.12 -3.78
N ILE A 76 3.19 9.82 -2.67
CA ILE A 76 3.05 10.58 -1.40
C ILE A 76 3.40 12.06 -1.59
N LYS A 77 4.46 12.37 -2.36
CA LYS A 77 4.87 13.75 -2.63
C LYS A 77 3.78 14.52 -3.38
N ASN A 78 3.16 13.90 -4.39
CA ASN A 78 2.19 14.53 -5.28
C ASN A 78 0.73 14.45 -4.77
N ALA A 79 0.43 13.62 -3.79
CA ALA A 79 -0.90 13.51 -3.19
C ALA A 79 -1.37 14.87 -2.64
N LYS A 80 -2.61 15.25 -2.95
CA LYS A 80 -3.25 16.48 -2.45
C LYS A 80 -4.19 16.22 -1.28
N GLY A 81 -4.68 14.98 -1.16
CA GLY A 81 -5.57 14.56 -0.09
C GLY A 81 -4.90 14.54 1.29
N SER A 82 -5.67 14.81 2.31
CA SER A 82 -5.24 14.67 3.71
C SER A 82 -5.02 13.20 4.10
N ASN A 83 -5.76 12.29 3.46
CA ASN A 83 -5.63 10.85 3.60
C ASN A 83 -5.05 10.26 2.32
N VAL A 84 -4.18 9.26 2.47
CA VAL A 84 -3.48 8.58 1.38
C VAL A 84 -3.66 7.07 1.52
N ALA A 85 -4.24 6.45 0.51
CA ALA A 85 -4.30 4.99 0.38
C ALA A 85 -3.29 4.51 -0.66
N ILE A 86 -2.79 3.29 -0.50
CA ILE A 86 -1.99 2.60 -1.51
C ILE A 86 -2.77 1.38 -1.96
N MET A 87 -3.05 1.27 -3.24
CA MET A 87 -3.75 0.13 -3.84
C MET A 87 -3.01 -0.38 -5.06
N MET A 88 -3.05 -1.69 -5.26
CA MET A 88 -2.40 -2.32 -6.42
C MET A 88 -3.34 -2.31 -7.63
N ALA A 89 -2.76 -2.25 -8.83
CA ALA A 89 -3.50 -2.26 -10.11
C ALA A 89 -4.06 -3.64 -10.51
N ASP A 90 -4.14 -4.59 -9.59
CA ASP A 90 -4.59 -5.96 -9.86
C ASP A 90 -5.99 -6.28 -9.31
N GLU A 91 -6.66 -5.26 -8.79
CA GLU A 91 -8.01 -5.35 -8.22
C GLU A 91 -8.14 -6.43 -7.11
N SER A 92 -7.04 -6.76 -6.44
CA SER A 92 -7.04 -7.74 -5.34
C SER A 92 -7.68 -7.21 -4.06
N ASP A 93 -7.71 -5.90 -3.89
CA ASP A 93 -8.26 -5.22 -2.73
C ASP A 93 -9.68 -4.69 -3.03
N ASP A 94 -10.60 -4.86 -2.06
CA ASP A 94 -12.00 -4.44 -2.20
C ASP A 94 -12.13 -2.91 -1.97
N ILE A 95 -12.69 -2.21 -2.95
CA ILE A 95 -12.90 -0.75 -2.88
C ILE A 95 -13.89 -0.34 -1.78
N ASN A 96 -14.82 -1.23 -1.41
CA ASN A 96 -15.72 -0.98 -0.29
C ASN A 96 -14.96 -0.95 1.04
N ASP A 97 -13.90 -1.75 1.17
CA ASP A 97 -13.02 -1.67 2.32
C ASP A 97 -12.26 -0.33 2.34
N LEU A 98 -11.87 0.24 1.18
CA LEU A 98 -11.27 1.58 1.10
C LEU A 98 -12.22 2.66 1.62
N ILE A 99 -13.47 2.65 1.18
CA ILE A 99 -14.50 3.60 1.61
C ILE A 99 -14.69 3.51 3.13
N LYS A 100 -14.82 2.28 3.65
CA LYS A 100 -14.93 1.98 5.07
C LYS A 100 -13.72 2.48 5.87
N TYR A 101 -12.51 2.25 5.36
CA TYR A 101 -11.28 2.68 6.02
C TYR A 101 -11.18 4.19 6.10
N ASN A 102 -11.48 4.89 4.99
CA ASN A 102 -11.47 6.35 4.98
C ASN A 102 -12.49 6.92 5.97
N LYS A 103 -13.68 6.32 6.07
CA LYS A 103 -14.69 6.70 7.07
C LYS A 103 -14.18 6.49 8.50
N ILE A 104 -13.69 5.29 8.83
CA ILE A 104 -13.14 4.97 10.17
C ILE A 104 -12.01 5.94 10.53
N MET A 105 -11.14 6.25 9.59
CA MET A 105 -10.01 7.15 9.80
C MET A 105 -10.43 8.57 10.18
N VAL A 106 -11.51 9.07 9.54
CA VAL A 106 -12.08 10.38 9.81
C VAL A 106 -12.85 10.37 11.13
N ASP A 107 -13.77 9.44 11.31
CA ASP A 107 -14.67 9.38 12.46
C ASP A 107 -13.90 9.19 13.79
N GLU A 108 -12.84 8.39 13.79
CA GLU A 108 -12.04 8.09 14.99
C GLU A 108 -10.76 8.96 15.07
N ASN A 109 -10.56 9.89 14.17
CA ASN A 109 -9.36 10.74 14.06
C ASN A 109 -8.05 9.94 14.18
N LEU A 110 -7.92 8.88 13.37
CA LEU A 110 -6.76 8.01 13.35
C LEU A 110 -5.65 8.56 12.45
N ASP A 111 -4.42 8.16 12.72
CA ASP A 111 -3.25 8.46 11.89
C ASP A 111 -3.06 7.42 10.76
N ALA A 112 -3.56 6.19 10.99
CA ALA A 112 -3.58 5.11 10.00
C ALA A 112 -4.69 4.09 10.25
N VAL A 113 -5.15 3.44 9.18
CA VAL A 113 -5.92 2.19 9.24
C VAL A 113 -5.15 1.12 8.50
N LEU A 114 -4.84 0.04 9.21
CA LEU A 114 -4.04 -1.08 8.73
C LEU A 114 -4.93 -2.27 8.42
N GLY A 115 -4.94 -2.70 7.18
CA GLY A 115 -5.71 -3.86 6.75
C GLY A 115 -5.12 -5.17 7.26
N THR A 116 -5.95 -6.13 7.65
CA THR A 116 -5.51 -7.50 7.91
C THR A 116 -6.35 -8.51 7.14
N ARG A 117 -5.65 -9.42 6.46
CA ARG A 117 -6.23 -10.61 5.84
C ARG A 117 -6.47 -11.74 6.85
N PHE A 118 -5.91 -11.65 8.06
CA PHE A 118 -5.79 -12.74 9.03
C PHE A 118 -6.67 -12.51 10.28
N SER A 119 -7.85 -12.00 10.08
CA SER A 119 -8.91 -11.83 11.08
C SER A 119 -10.04 -12.84 10.86
N LYS A 120 -10.85 -13.11 11.89
CA LYS A 120 -12.07 -13.93 11.78
C LYS A 120 -13.10 -13.37 10.79
N HIS A 121 -13.05 -12.06 10.51
CA HIS A 121 -13.98 -11.37 9.63
C HIS A 121 -13.38 -11.07 8.25
N SER A 122 -12.16 -11.51 7.98
CA SER A 122 -11.50 -11.35 6.67
C SER A 122 -11.91 -12.50 5.75
N LYS A 123 -12.14 -12.18 4.48
CA LYS A 123 -12.34 -13.18 3.42
C LYS A 123 -11.11 -13.19 2.53
N ILE A 124 -10.48 -14.34 2.39
CA ILE A 124 -9.33 -14.55 1.51
C ILE A 124 -9.70 -15.62 0.50
N ILE A 125 -9.64 -15.27 -0.78
CA ILE A 125 -9.95 -16.16 -1.89
C ILE A 125 -8.69 -16.31 -2.75
N ASP A 126 -8.40 -17.54 -3.18
CA ASP A 126 -7.30 -17.87 -4.11
C ASP A 126 -5.90 -17.45 -3.61
N TYR A 127 -5.64 -17.56 -2.30
CA TYR A 127 -4.30 -17.34 -1.75
C TYR A 127 -3.48 -18.64 -1.81
N PRO A 128 -2.32 -18.68 -2.51
CA PRO A 128 -1.50 -19.88 -2.58
C PRO A 128 -1.06 -20.36 -1.17
N PHE A 129 -1.32 -21.62 -0.83
CA PHE A 129 -1.13 -22.16 0.52
C PHE A 129 0.31 -21.98 1.06
N GLN A 130 1.31 -22.25 0.22
CA GLN A 130 2.71 -22.05 0.61
C GLN A 130 3.04 -20.59 0.94
N LYS A 131 2.53 -19.65 0.16
CA LYS A 131 2.68 -18.22 0.43
C LYS A 131 1.96 -17.81 1.72
N LEU A 132 0.81 -18.41 1.99
CA LEU A 132 0.05 -18.16 3.22
C LEU A 132 0.87 -18.55 4.46
N ILE A 133 1.41 -19.79 4.49
CA ILE A 133 2.23 -20.26 5.62
C ILE A 133 3.44 -19.34 5.84
N LEU A 134 4.22 -19.10 4.79
CA LEU A 134 5.40 -18.24 4.88
C LEU A 134 5.06 -16.85 5.37
N ASN A 135 3.97 -16.28 4.86
CA ASN A 135 3.50 -14.95 5.26
C ASN A 135 3.10 -14.94 6.74
N ARG A 136 2.37 -15.96 7.22
CA ARG A 136 1.98 -16.10 8.63
C ARG A 136 3.17 -16.21 9.56
N ILE A 137 4.14 -17.05 9.22
CA ILE A 137 5.37 -17.23 10.00
C ILE A 137 6.15 -15.91 10.06
N PHE A 138 6.33 -15.25 8.91
CA PHE A 138 7.03 -13.97 8.85
C PHE A 138 6.34 -12.89 9.68
N ASN A 139 5.03 -12.73 9.55
CA ASN A 139 4.29 -11.74 10.32
C ASN A 139 4.30 -12.01 11.82
N LEU A 140 4.25 -13.30 12.25
CA LEU A 140 4.41 -13.68 13.65
C LEU A 140 5.80 -13.29 14.17
N PHE A 141 6.85 -13.59 13.41
CA PHE A 141 8.22 -13.20 13.75
C PHE A 141 8.37 -11.68 13.92
N VAL A 142 7.81 -10.89 12.99
CA VAL A 142 7.81 -9.42 13.10
C VAL A 142 7.05 -8.96 14.35
N SER A 143 5.88 -9.52 14.61
CA SER A 143 5.07 -9.19 15.80
C SER A 143 5.84 -9.43 17.10
N LEU A 144 6.57 -10.54 17.19
CA LEU A 144 7.40 -10.88 18.36
C LEU A 144 8.55 -9.89 18.55
N ILE A 145 9.30 -9.56 17.50
CA ILE A 145 10.43 -8.61 17.56
C ILE A 145 9.98 -7.21 17.99
N PHE A 146 8.84 -6.76 17.47
CA PHE A 146 8.35 -5.40 17.72
C PHE A 146 7.36 -5.29 18.90
N TRP A 147 7.04 -6.43 19.58
CA TRP A 147 6.06 -6.50 20.68
C TRP A 147 4.73 -5.85 20.31
N ASN A 148 4.16 -6.28 19.20
CA ASN A 148 2.93 -5.71 18.67
C ASN A 148 2.00 -6.81 18.16
N SER A 149 0.69 -6.62 18.31
CA SER A 149 -0.33 -7.60 17.92
C SER A 149 -0.76 -7.53 16.44
N TYR A 150 -0.27 -6.57 15.66
CA TYR A 150 -0.57 -6.50 14.25
C TYR A 150 0.02 -7.71 13.51
N ASN A 151 -0.78 -8.36 12.66
CA ASN A 151 -0.46 -9.68 12.13
C ASN A 151 -0.38 -9.75 10.60
N ASP A 152 -0.38 -8.59 9.89
CA ASP A 152 -0.33 -8.52 8.43
C ASP A 152 0.47 -7.33 7.89
N TYR A 153 1.72 -7.21 8.35
CA TYR A 153 2.61 -6.11 7.97
C TYR A 153 2.83 -6.00 6.46
N THR A 154 2.91 -7.15 5.77
CA THR A 154 3.24 -7.24 4.35
C THR A 154 2.07 -6.97 3.41
N ASN A 155 0.87 -6.77 3.94
CA ASN A 155 -0.28 -6.37 3.15
C ASN A 155 -0.06 -4.96 2.57
N ALA A 156 -0.38 -4.76 1.28
CA ALA A 156 -0.27 -3.45 0.63
C ALA A 156 -1.38 -2.50 1.08
N PHE A 157 -2.59 -3.03 1.25
CA PHE A 157 -3.80 -2.24 1.44
C PHE A 157 -3.87 -1.62 2.85
N LYS A 158 -3.63 -0.34 2.90
CA LYS A 158 -3.65 0.48 4.11
C LYS A 158 -3.94 1.93 3.75
N ILE A 159 -4.45 2.71 4.70
CA ILE A 159 -4.67 4.14 4.55
C ILE A 159 -3.96 4.91 5.67
N TYR A 160 -3.45 6.08 5.36
CA TYR A 160 -2.63 6.88 6.24
C TYR A 160 -2.98 8.37 6.14
N LYS A 161 -2.81 9.15 7.20
CA LYS A 161 -2.73 10.61 7.05
C LYS A 161 -1.47 10.98 6.24
N LYS A 162 -1.60 11.84 5.24
CA LYS A 162 -0.46 12.32 4.46
C LYS A 162 0.63 12.93 5.35
N LYS A 163 0.23 13.72 6.36
CA LYS A 163 1.15 14.32 7.32
C LYS A 163 2.05 13.27 7.97
N VAL A 164 1.47 12.14 8.40
CA VAL A 164 2.21 11.05 9.03
C VAL A 164 3.20 10.40 8.09
N LEU A 165 2.79 10.15 6.81
CA LEU A 165 3.70 9.61 5.79
C LEU A 165 4.90 10.53 5.53
N LEU A 166 4.73 11.85 5.67
CA LEU A 166 5.83 12.81 5.56
C LEU A 166 6.73 12.82 6.81
N GLU A 167 6.15 12.68 7.99
CA GLU A 167 6.87 12.69 9.27
C GLU A 167 7.71 11.42 9.50
N ILE A 168 7.30 10.27 8.96
CA ILE A 168 8.03 9.00 9.10
C ILE A 168 9.20 8.84 8.12
N LYS A 169 9.45 9.81 7.25
CA LYS A 169 10.60 9.79 6.34
C LYS A 169 11.93 9.82 7.12
N PRO A 170 13.04 9.34 6.53
CA PRO A 170 13.13 8.75 5.20
C PRO A 170 12.50 7.36 5.12
N LEU A 171 11.87 7.01 3.97
CA LEU A 171 11.49 5.64 3.64
C LEU A 171 12.61 5.05 2.77
N ILE A 172 13.26 4.02 3.29
CA ILE A 172 14.47 3.44 2.67
C ILE A 172 14.17 2.25 1.75
N SER A 173 12.95 1.75 1.81
CA SER A 173 12.55 0.58 1.04
C SER A 173 12.33 0.91 -0.42
N GLU A 174 13.02 0.21 -1.32
CA GLU A 174 12.93 0.38 -2.77
C GLU A 174 11.87 -0.53 -3.42
N SER A 175 11.46 -1.59 -2.74
CA SER A 175 10.60 -2.65 -3.29
C SER A 175 9.40 -2.93 -2.39
N PHE A 176 8.84 -4.15 -2.46
CA PHE A 176 7.69 -4.59 -1.63
C PHE A 176 7.91 -4.50 -0.12
N ASN A 177 9.16 -4.44 0.34
CA ASN A 177 9.50 -4.20 1.73
C ASN A 177 9.01 -2.84 2.27
N ILE A 178 8.61 -1.90 1.42
CA ILE A 178 7.95 -0.65 1.84
C ILE A 178 6.64 -0.90 2.57
N PHE A 179 5.92 -1.97 2.23
CA PHE A 179 4.69 -2.37 2.93
C PHE A 179 4.94 -2.90 4.35
N LEU A 180 6.17 -3.30 4.66
CA LEU A 180 6.63 -3.62 5.99
C LEU A 180 7.14 -2.36 6.71
N GLU A 181 7.92 -1.53 6.04
CA GLU A 181 8.55 -0.35 6.63
C GLU A 181 7.54 0.67 7.17
N ILE A 182 6.56 1.07 6.33
CA ILE A 182 5.59 2.10 6.72
C ILE A 182 4.83 1.71 7.99
N PRO A 183 4.15 0.55 8.09
CA PRO A 183 3.43 0.18 9.31
C PRO A 183 4.35 -0.03 10.51
N LEU A 184 5.58 -0.51 10.33
CA LEU A 184 6.53 -0.60 11.44
C LEU A 184 6.87 0.77 11.99
N LYS A 185 7.14 1.77 11.16
CA LYS A 185 7.39 3.15 11.61
C LYS A 185 6.16 3.78 12.27
N ILE A 186 4.96 3.52 11.77
CA ILE A 186 3.70 3.95 12.40
C ILE A 186 3.61 3.40 13.83
N ILE A 187 3.82 2.10 13.98
CA ILE A 187 3.69 1.39 15.26
C ILE A 187 4.78 1.79 16.23
N THR A 188 6.03 1.80 15.80
CA THR A 188 7.19 2.09 16.67
C THR A 188 7.23 3.53 17.12
N ARG A 189 6.73 4.47 16.32
CA ARG A 189 6.61 5.88 16.66
C ARG A 189 5.27 6.21 17.36
N LYS A 190 4.48 5.19 17.75
CA LYS A 190 3.24 5.31 18.54
C LYS A 190 2.17 6.22 17.93
N TYR A 191 2.04 6.24 16.59
CA TYR A 191 0.92 6.86 15.92
C TYR A 191 -0.38 6.13 16.22
N LYS A 192 -1.50 6.85 16.21
CA LYS A 192 -2.83 6.28 16.48
C LYS A 192 -3.34 5.50 15.28
N TYR A 193 -3.45 4.19 15.38
CA TYR A 193 -3.91 3.35 14.29
C TYR A 193 -4.97 2.34 14.73
N LYS A 194 -5.72 1.82 13.77
CA LYS A 194 -6.68 0.73 13.97
C LYS A 194 -6.41 -0.38 12.95
N VAL A 195 -6.53 -1.62 13.39
CA VAL A 195 -6.46 -2.80 12.51
C VAL A 195 -7.87 -3.20 12.12
N VAL A 196 -8.13 -3.32 10.82
CA VAL A 196 -9.46 -3.61 10.28
C VAL A 196 -9.38 -4.80 9.32
N PRO A 197 -10.31 -5.76 9.40
CA PRO A 197 -10.41 -6.87 8.44
C PRO A 197 -10.56 -6.38 7.00
N ILE A 198 -9.96 -7.09 6.05
CA ILE A 198 -10.17 -6.85 4.62
C ILE A 198 -10.68 -8.10 3.91
N ASN A 199 -11.38 -7.87 2.80
CA ASN A 199 -11.63 -8.86 1.79
C ASN A 199 -10.51 -8.79 0.75
N TRP A 200 -9.88 -9.92 0.49
CA TRP A 200 -8.78 -10.02 -0.46
C TRP A 200 -9.02 -11.18 -1.43
N MET A 201 -8.86 -10.90 -2.70
CA MET A 201 -8.99 -11.89 -3.76
C MET A 201 -7.67 -12.02 -4.50
N GLY A 202 -7.28 -13.24 -4.82
CA GLY A 202 -6.11 -13.47 -5.67
C GLY A 202 -6.26 -12.74 -7.01
N ARG A 203 -5.14 -12.26 -7.54
CA ARG A 203 -5.05 -11.57 -8.83
C ARG A 203 -5.75 -12.36 -9.93
N LYS A 204 -6.64 -11.70 -10.68
CA LYS A 204 -7.39 -12.33 -11.80
C LYS A 204 -6.58 -12.40 -13.08
N LYS A 205 -5.69 -11.43 -13.32
CA LYS A 205 -4.88 -11.32 -14.55
C LYS A 205 -3.44 -10.92 -14.22
N GLY A 206 -2.51 -11.25 -15.12
CA GLY A 206 -1.09 -10.91 -15.00
C GLY A 206 -0.29 -11.85 -14.09
N VAL A 207 1.01 -11.60 -13.97
CA VAL A 207 1.96 -12.40 -13.18
C VAL A 207 2.43 -11.65 -11.96
N SER A 208 2.45 -12.31 -10.80
CA SER A 208 2.98 -11.73 -9.56
C SER A 208 4.47 -11.42 -9.70
N LYS A 209 4.85 -10.17 -9.50
CA LYS A 209 6.25 -9.71 -9.52
C LYS A 209 6.98 -9.94 -8.19
N PHE A 210 6.30 -10.51 -7.20
CA PHE A 210 6.85 -10.81 -5.90
C PHE A 210 7.72 -12.09 -5.94
N LYS A 211 9.03 -11.93 -5.81
CA LYS A 211 10.01 -13.03 -5.80
C LYS A 211 10.62 -13.19 -4.42
N ILE A 212 10.27 -14.23 -3.69
CA ILE A 212 10.66 -14.45 -2.28
C ILE A 212 12.18 -14.44 -2.09
N LYS A 213 12.94 -15.12 -2.97
CA LYS A 213 14.40 -15.23 -2.87
C LYS A 213 15.13 -13.88 -3.03
N GLU A 214 14.65 -13.03 -3.94
CA GLU A 214 15.24 -11.73 -4.21
C GLU A 214 14.88 -10.68 -3.14
N LEU A 215 13.77 -10.87 -2.44
CA LEU A 215 13.24 -9.90 -1.49
C LEU A 215 13.64 -10.19 -0.03
N GLY A 216 14.07 -11.42 0.28
CA GLY A 216 14.36 -11.83 1.65
C GLY A 216 15.40 -10.93 2.35
N SER A 217 16.52 -10.62 1.68
CA SER A 217 17.53 -9.72 2.22
C SER A 217 17.01 -8.29 2.43
N LYS A 218 16.19 -7.76 1.50
CA LYS A 218 15.59 -6.43 1.61
C LYS A 218 14.63 -6.35 2.80
N TYR A 219 13.83 -7.39 3.04
CA TYR A 219 12.95 -7.48 4.20
C TYR A 219 13.73 -7.55 5.51
N LEU A 220 14.79 -8.37 5.57
CA LEU A 220 15.65 -8.46 6.75
C LEU A 220 16.33 -7.12 7.06
N PHE A 221 16.91 -6.47 6.05
CA PHE A 221 17.50 -5.15 6.19
C PHE A 221 16.51 -4.11 6.74
N THR A 222 15.28 -4.11 6.20
CA THR A 222 14.21 -3.20 6.68
C THR A 222 13.84 -3.48 8.14
N LEU A 223 13.77 -4.75 8.54
CA LEU A 223 13.52 -5.12 9.94
C LEU A 223 14.62 -4.60 10.87
N ILE A 224 15.88 -4.84 10.52
CA ILE A 224 17.04 -4.38 11.30
C ILE A 224 17.03 -2.84 11.40
N TYR A 225 16.82 -2.18 10.26
CA TYR A 225 16.76 -0.71 10.23
C TYR A 225 15.65 -0.16 11.15
N CYS A 226 14.42 -0.66 11.03
CA CYS A 226 13.31 -0.21 11.88
C CYS A 226 13.53 -0.57 13.36
N PHE A 227 14.19 -1.68 13.65
CA PHE A 227 14.53 -2.07 15.02
C PHE A 227 15.57 -1.13 15.63
N ILE A 228 16.61 -0.79 14.88
CA ILE A 228 17.62 0.20 15.27
C ILE A 228 16.96 1.57 15.48
N GLU A 229 16.13 2.01 14.54
CA GLU A 229 15.40 3.27 14.65
C GLU A 229 14.54 3.32 15.93
N LYS A 230 13.81 2.23 16.23
CA LYS A 230 12.99 2.13 17.44
C LYS A 230 13.79 2.28 18.74
N ASN A 231 14.98 1.66 18.81
CA ASN A 231 15.71 1.50 20.08
C ASN A 231 16.81 2.56 20.27
N LEU A 232 17.45 3.03 19.20
CA LEU A 232 18.60 3.93 19.30
C LEU A 232 18.25 5.40 19.07
N LEU A 233 17.25 5.69 18.21
CA LEU A 233 16.98 7.09 17.87
C LEU A 233 16.04 7.81 18.83
N ASN A 234 15.50 7.12 19.83
CA ASN A 234 14.61 7.71 20.86
C ASN A 234 13.63 8.74 20.24
N ILE A 235 13.07 8.40 19.07
CA ILE A 235 12.20 9.31 18.34
C ILE A 235 10.92 9.47 19.16
N LYS A 236 10.94 10.46 20.05
CA LYS A 236 9.74 10.95 20.72
C LYS A 236 8.91 11.71 19.66
N LYS A 237 7.60 11.50 19.72
CA LYS A 237 6.63 12.36 19.04
C LYS A 237 6.77 13.80 19.47
#